data_94ba1240d5f9cfb12e4b4e6c85370350
#
_entry.id   94ba1240d5f9cfb12e4b4e6c85370350
#
_cell.length_a   1.000
_cell.length_b   1.000
_cell.length_c   1.000
_cell.angle_alpha   90.00
_cell.angle_beta   90.00
_cell.angle_gamma   90.00
#
_symmetry.space_group_name_H-M   'P 1'
#
loop_
_entity.id
_entity.type
_entity.pdbx_description
1 polymer ?
#
loop_
_entity_poly.entity_id
_entity_poly.type
_entity_poly.pdbx_seq_one_letter_code
_entity_poly.pdbx_strand_id
1 'polypeptide(L)'
;MADSNLAQRLARLTSQISTIIVGKETQITDCIACLLAGGHLLIEDLPGVGKTTLAHALAVSLGLKFSRVQFTADLMPSDLIGVSVFERSKEAFNFHPGPVFTQVLLADEINRAGPKTQSA
;
A
#
# COMPACT_ATOMS: atom_id res chain seq x y z
N MET A 1 18.41 -24.30 9.36
CA MET A 1 17.06 -24.62 9.81
C MET A 1 16.12 -23.41 9.77
N ALA A 2 16.54 -22.24 10.28
CA ALA A 2 15.73 -21.02 10.17
C ALA A 2 15.49 -20.61 8.70
N ASP A 3 16.49 -20.75 7.84
CA ASP A 3 16.40 -20.38 6.42
C ASP A 3 15.44 -21.29 5.64
N SER A 4 15.42 -22.58 5.91
CA SER A 4 14.49 -23.51 5.25
C SER A 4 13.05 -23.25 5.66
N ASN A 5 12.80 -22.86 6.92
CA ASN A 5 11.49 -22.50 7.39
C ASN A 5 11.00 -21.19 6.75
N LEU A 6 11.89 -20.21 6.61
CA LEU A 6 11.58 -18.95 5.94
C LEU A 6 11.25 -19.17 4.46
N ALA A 7 12.05 -19.97 3.76
CA ALA A 7 11.80 -20.31 2.35
C ALA A 7 10.44 -20.99 2.16
N GLN A 8 10.08 -21.93 3.05
CA GLN A 8 8.79 -22.59 3.02
C GLN A 8 7.63 -21.62 3.27
N ARG A 9 7.79 -20.71 4.21
CA ARG A 9 6.78 -19.68 4.52
C ARG A 9 6.57 -18.74 3.34
N LEU A 10 7.64 -18.32 2.67
CA LEU A 10 7.57 -17.49 1.47
C LEU A 10 6.91 -18.23 0.30
N ALA A 11 7.21 -19.50 0.13
CA ALA A 11 6.58 -20.33 -0.91
C ALA A 11 5.08 -20.47 -0.67
N ARG A 12 4.65 -20.66 0.57
CA ARG A 12 3.23 -20.71 0.95
C ARG A 12 2.53 -19.38 0.68
N LEU A 13 3.19 -18.27 1.00
CA LEU A 13 2.68 -16.94 0.76
C LEU A 13 2.46 -16.69 -0.72
N THR A 14 3.45 -17.00 -1.55
CA THR A 14 3.35 -16.89 -3.00
C THR A 14 2.22 -17.76 -3.56
N SER A 15 2.09 -18.99 -3.10
CA SER A 15 1.01 -19.90 -3.51
C SER A 15 -0.36 -19.36 -3.12
N GLN A 16 -0.49 -18.82 -1.92
CA GLN A 16 -1.74 -18.25 -1.42
C GLN A 16 -2.19 -17.06 -2.26
N ILE A 17 -1.29 -16.16 -2.60
CA ILE A 17 -1.59 -15.00 -3.43
C ILE A 17 -1.89 -15.44 -4.86
N SER A 18 -1.18 -16.45 -5.37
CA SER A 18 -1.40 -16.99 -6.72
C SER A 18 -2.76 -17.63 -6.91
N THR A 19 -3.45 -18.05 -5.84
CA THR A 19 -4.83 -18.53 -5.94
C THR A 19 -5.82 -17.40 -6.24
N ILE A 20 -5.47 -16.17 -5.84
CA ILE A 20 -6.29 -14.98 -6.07
C ILE A 20 -5.91 -14.32 -7.40
N ILE A 21 -4.61 -14.21 -7.68
CA ILE A 21 -4.07 -13.58 -8.89
C ILE A 21 -3.42 -14.68 -9.74
N VAL A 22 -4.15 -15.16 -10.70
CA VAL A 22 -3.72 -16.29 -11.55
C VAL A 22 -2.79 -15.81 -12.67
N GLY A 23 -1.75 -16.61 -12.94
CA GLY A 23 -0.86 -16.41 -14.09
C GLY A 23 0.22 -15.34 -13.89
N LYS A 24 0.47 -14.89 -12.66
CA LYS A 24 1.45 -13.82 -12.36
C LYS A 24 2.42 -14.21 -11.24
N GLU A 25 2.83 -15.47 -11.17
CA GLU A 25 3.67 -15.99 -10.09
C GLU A 25 5.03 -15.27 -9.97
N THR A 26 5.68 -14.99 -11.10
CA THR A 26 6.96 -14.28 -11.11
C THR A 26 6.79 -12.85 -10.57
N GLN A 27 5.76 -12.15 -11.00
CA GLN A 27 5.46 -10.80 -10.55
C GLN A 27 5.13 -10.78 -9.06
N ILE A 28 4.37 -11.75 -8.58
CA ILE A 28 4.03 -11.87 -7.15
C ILE A 28 5.30 -12.09 -6.33
N THR A 29 6.18 -12.97 -6.76
CA THR A 29 7.47 -13.24 -6.09
C THR A 29 8.32 -11.98 -6.03
N ASP A 30 8.40 -11.23 -7.12
CA ASP A 30 9.14 -9.96 -7.18
C ASP A 30 8.55 -8.92 -6.23
N CYS A 31 7.23 -8.82 -6.16
CA CYS A 31 6.53 -7.93 -5.23
C CYS A 31 6.86 -8.25 -3.78
N ILE A 32 6.79 -9.53 -3.41
CA ILE A 32 7.09 -9.98 -2.05
C ILE A 32 8.55 -9.66 -1.71
N ALA A 33 9.48 -9.95 -2.61
CA ALA A 33 10.90 -9.67 -2.41
C ALA A 33 11.15 -8.17 -2.20
N CYS A 34 10.51 -7.32 -2.99
CA CYS A 34 10.63 -5.87 -2.86
C CYS A 34 10.11 -5.37 -1.51
N LEU A 35 8.94 -5.83 -1.08
CA LEU A 35 8.35 -5.42 0.19
C LEU A 35 9.18 -5.91 1.39
N LEU A 36 9.71 -7.12 1.34
CA LEU A 36 10.58 -7.64 2.39
C LEU A 36 11.89 -6.88 2.49
N ALA A 37 12.38 -6.37 1.37
CA ALA A 37 13.58 -5.53 1.34
C ALA A 37 13.32 -4.09 1.79
N GLY A 38 12.08 -3.75 2.15
CA GLY A 38 11.71 -2.39 2.52
C GLY A 38 11.56 -1.43 1.35
N GLY A 39 11.42 -1.96 0.14
CA GLY A 39 11.28 -1.17 -1.07
C GLY A 39 9.83 -0.75 -1.37
N HIS A 40 9.69 0.03 -2.42
CA HIS A 40 8.41 0.47 -2.95
C HIS A 40 8.15 -0.16 -4.30
N LEU A 41 6.89 -0.44 -4.57
CA LEU A 41 6.45 -1.06 -5.82
C LEU A 41 5.84 -0.03 -6.76
N LEU A 42 6.25 -0.08 -8.01
CA LEU A 42 5.54 0.60 -9.09
C LEU A 42 4.82 -0.47 -9.92
N ILE A 43 3.51 -0.43 -9.90
CA ILE A 43 2.68 -1.37 -10.65
C ILE A 43 2.12 -0.66 -11.86
N GLU A 44 2.63 -1.01 -13.03
CA GLU A 44 2.16 -0.52 -14.31
C GLU A 44 1.46 -1.65 -15.05
N ASP A 45 0.21 -1.43 -15.41
CA ASP A 45 -0.56 -2.39 -16.19
C ASP A 45 -1.80 -1.73 -16.78
N LEU A 46 -2.49 -2.46 -17.63
CA LEU A 46 -3.73 -2.00 -18.22
C LEU A 46 -4.83 -1.84 -17.15
N PRO A 47 -5.74 -0.88 -17.31
CA PRO A 47 -6.86 -0.72 -16.37
C PRO A 47 -7.68 -2.02 -16.25
N GLY A 48 -8.07 -2.35 -15.02
CA GLY A 48 -8.93 -3.49 -14.75
C GLY A 48 -8.24 -4.83 -14.57
N VAL A 49 -6.91 -4.88 -14.47
CA VAL A 49 -6.14 -6.14 -14.32
C VAL A 49 -5.81 -6.50 -12.87
N GLY A 50 -6.53 -5.98 -11.90
CA GLY A 50 -6.43 -6.43 -10.52
C GLY A 50 -5.28 -5.85 -9.71
N LYS A 51 -4.79 -4.66 -10.04
CA LYS A 51 -3.71 -3.99 -9.27
C LYS A 51 -4.09 -3.79 -7.81
N THR A 52 -5.30 -3.31 -7.56
CA THR A 52 -5.83 -3.11 -6.20
C THR A 52 -5.97 -4.42 -5.46
N THR A 53 -6.45 -5.46 -6.14
CA THR A 53 -6.59 -6.81 -5.59
C THR A 53 -5.23 -7.38 -5.20
N LEU A 54 -4.21 -7.21 -6.06
CA LEU A 54 -2.85 -7.65 -5.78
C LEU A 54 -2.28 -6.93 -4.55
N ALA A 55 -2.37 -5.61 -4.50
CA ALA A 55 -1.87 -4.82 -3.39
C ALA A 55 -2.55 -5.20 -2.07
N HIS A 56 -3.86 -5.35 -2.08
CA HIS A 56 -4.62 -5.75 -0.91
C HIS A 56 -4.27 -7.18 -0.46
N ALA A 57 -4.15 -8.12 -1.41
CA ALA A 57 -3.78 -9.49 -1.11
C ALA A 57 -2.38 -9.59 -0.50
N LEU A 58 -1.42 -8.82 -1.01
CA LEU A 58 -0.07 -8.75 -0.44
C LEU A 58 -0.11 -8.25 1.00
N ALA A 59 -0.81 -7.16 1.26
CA ALA A 59 -0.90 -6.58 2.60
C ALA A 59 -1.56 -7.53 3.59
N VAL A 60 -2.71 -8.12 3.23
CA VAL A 60 -3.43 -9.07 4.09
C VAL A 60 -2.59 -10.30 4.37
N SER A 61 -1.96 -10.88 3.34
CA SER A 61 -1.16 -12.08 3.48
C SER A 61 0.09 -11.88 4.33
N LEU A 62 0.65 -10.66 4.31
CA LEU A 62 1.80 -10.29 5.15
C LEU A 62 1.38 -9.78 6.54
N GLY A 63 0.08 -9.68 6.82
CA GLY A 63 -0.42 -9.16 8.08
C GLY A 63 -0.16 -7.67 8.28
N LEU A 64 -0.11 -6.91 7.21
CA LEU A 64 0.20 -5.48 7.23
C LEU A 64 -1.08 -4.64 7.13
N LYS A 65 -1.05 -3.50 7.81
CA LYS A 65 -2.10 -2.50 7.73
C LYS A 65 -2.08 -1.84 6.36
N PHE A 66 -3.23 -1.80 5.70
CA PHE A 66 -3.38 -1.34 4.31
C PHE A 66 -4.29 -0.13 4.23
N SER A 67 -3.91 0.83 3.40
CA SER A 67 -4.76 1.96 3.00
C SER A 67 -4.65 2.19 1.50
N ARG A 68 -5.74 2.64 0.91
CA ARG A 68 -5.78 3.01 -0.51
C ARG A 68 -6.17 4.47 -0.63
N VAL A 69 -5.45 5.20 -1.48
CA VAL A 69 -5.79 6.58 -1.84
C VAL A 69 -5.84 6.68 -3.35
N GLN A 70 -6.95 7.17 -3.87
CA GLN A 70 -7.05 7.53 -5.27
C GLN A 70 -6.67 9.00 -5.43
N PHE A 71 -5.62 9.24 -6.18
CA PHE A 71 -5.13 10.61 -6.42
C PHE A 71 -5.98 11.30 -7.47
N THR A 72 -6.33 12.55 -7.18
CA THR A 72 -7.12 13.41 -8.07
C THR A 72 -6.45 14.78 -8.18
N ALA A 73 -6.87 15.59 -9.14
CA ALA A 73 -6.28 16.89 -9.37
C ALA A 73 -6.50 17.87 -8.20
N ASP A 74 -7.56 17.67 -7.43
CA ASP A 74 -7.92 18.52 -6.28
C ASP A 74 -7.46 17.94 -4.93
N LEU A 75 -6.82 16.77 -4.92
CA LEU A 75 -6.26 16.18 -3.70
C LEU A 75 -5.16 17.07 -3.14
N MET A 76 -5.27 17.41 -1.86
CA MET A 76 -4.33 18.29 -1.17
C MET A 76 -3.35 17.46 -0.32
N PRO A 77 -2.12 17.98 -0.04
CA PRO A 77 -1.18 17.30 0.85
C PRO A 77 -1.77 16.97 2.23
N SER A 78 -2.63 17.83 2.78
CA SER A 78 -3.30 17.58 4.06
C SER A 78 -4.26 16.40 4.01
N ASP A 79 -4.79 16.06 2.84
CA ASP A 79 -5.63 14.87 2.67
C ASP A 79 -4.83 13.58 2.86
N LEU A 80 -3.54 13.62 2.62
CA LEU A 80 -2.64 12.49 2.79
C LEU A 80 -2.05 12.41 4.20
N ILE A 81 -1.55 13.52 4.70
CA ILE A 81 -0.75 13.60 5.94
C ILE A 81 -1.66 13.72 7.16
N GLY A 82 -2.82 14.36 6.99
CA GLY A 82 -3.71 14.65 8.09
C GLY A 82 -3.66 16.10 8.51
N VAL A 83 -4.48 16.46 9.47
CA VAL A 83 -4.65 17.82 9.93
C VAL A 83 -4.77 17.89 11.45
N SER A 84 -4.34 19.00 12.02
CA SER A 84 -4.62 19.33 13.42
C SER A 84 -5.96 20.05 13.52
N VAL A 85 -6.85 19.52 14.34
CA VAL A 85 -8.18 20.05 14.55
C VAL A 85 -8.31 20.52 15.98
N PHE A 86 -8.84 21.74 16.19
CA PHE A 86 -9.10 22.26 17.53
C PHE A 86 -10.35 21.59 18.10
N GLU A 87 -10.18 20.90 19.22
CA GLU A 87 -11.28 20.25 19.95
C GLU A 87 -11.69 21.11 21.13
N ARG A 88 -12.93 21.66 21.08
CA ARG A 88 -13.45 22.51 22.16
C ARG A 88 -13.56 21.81 23.50
N SER A 89 -13.92 20.52 23.46
CA SER A 89 -14.07 19.71 24.68
C SER A 89 -12.76 19.53 25.45
N LYS A 90 -11.63 19.57 24.76
CA LYS A 90 -10.27 19.42 25.33
C LYS A 90 -9.50 20.72 25.37
N GLU A 91 -10.05 21.80 24.80
CA GLU A 91 -9.40 23.10 24.64
C GLU A 91 -7.99 23.00 24.06
N ALA A 92 -7.78 22.07 23.10
CA ALA A 92 -6.49 21.80 22.51
C ALA A 92 -6.63 21.33 21.07
N PHE A 93 -5.56 21.52 20.30
CA PHE A 93 -5.45 20.93 18.97
C PHE A 93 -5.14 19.44 19.09
N ASN A 94 -5.86 18.65 18.29
CA ASN A 94 -5.61 17.21 18.18
C ASN A 94 -5.31 16.88 16.73
N PHE A 95 -4.21 16.15 16.52
CA PHE A 95 -3.80 15.73 15.18
C PHE A 95 -4.61 14.52 14.73
N HIS A 96 -5.27 14.65 13.57
CA HIS A 96 -5.99 13.55 12.92
C HIS A 96 -5.12 13.01 11.79
N PRO A 97 -4.49 11.83 11.96
CA PRO A 97 -3.60 11.26 10.95
C PRO A 97 -4.33 10.97 9.64
N GLY A 98 -3.69 11.28 8.53
CA GLY A 98 -4.19 10.93 7.20
C GLY A 98 -3.81 9.49 6.81
N PRO A 99 -4.22 9.08 5.61
CA PRO A 99 -4.01 7.69 5.15
C PRO A 99 -2.56 7.28 4.94
N VAL A 100 -1.59 8.21 4.91
CA VAL A 100 -0.18 7.84 4.80
C VAL A 100 0.34 7.11 6.05
N PHE A 101 -0.33 7.29 7.20
CA PHE A 101 0.03 6.61 8.43
C PHE A 101 -0.49 5.18 8.43
N THR A 102 0.15 4.36 7.61
CA THR A 102 -0.17 2.96 7.40
C THR A 102 1.11 2.20 7.08
N GLN A 103 1.04 0.89 6.98
CA GLN A 103 2.20 0.07 6.64
C GLN A 103 2.33 -0.13 5.13
N VAL A 104 1.20 -0.28 4.44
CA VAL A 104 1.15 -0.38 2.98
C VAL A 104 0.13 0.61 2.46
N LEU A 105 0.59 1.53 1.63
CA LEU A 105 -0.27 2.52 0.98
C LEU A 105 -0.32 2.24 -0.52
N LEU A 106 -1.52 2.00 -1.04
CA LEU A 106 -1.75 1.98 -2.48
C LEU A 106 -2.09 3.38 -2.96
N ALA A 107 -1.13 4.00 -3.67
CA ALA A 107 -1.33 5.30 -4.30
C ALA A 107 -1.81 5.07 -5.75
N ASP A 108 -3.12 5.08 -5.93
CA ASP A 108 -3.74 4.83 -7.22
C ASP A 108 -3.84 6.13 -8.01
N GLU A 109 -3.50 6.08 -9.30
CA GLU A 109 -3.56 7.23 -10.21
C GLU A 109 -2.70 8.42 -9.70
N ILE A 110 -1.49 8.15 -9.22
CA ILE A 110 -0.62 9.15 -8.58
C ILE A 110 -0.27 10.30 -9.52
N ASN A 111 -0.24 10.06 -10.82
CA ASN A 111 0.08 11.07 -11.83
C ASN A 111 -1.02 12.13 -12.00
N ARG A 112 -2.22 11.90 -11.49
CA ARG A 112 -3.33 12.87 -11.56
C ARG A 112 -3.22 14.00 -10.55
N ALA A 113 -2.51 13.79 -9.46
CA ALA A 113 -2.34 14.81 -8.44
C ALA A 113 -1.35 15.89 -8.88
N GLY A 114 -1.51 17.09 -8.33
CA GLY A 114 -0.56 18.19 -8.56
C GLY A 114 0.80 17.90 -7.92
N PRO A 115 1.84 18.67 -8.33
CA PRO A 115 3.22 18.43 -7.86
C PRO A 115 3.37 18.50 -6.33
N LYS A 116 2.68 19.42 -5.67
CA LYS A 116 2.75 19.57 -4.22
C LYS A 116 2.24 18.32 -3.49
N THR A 117 1.16 17.75 -3.97
CA THR A 117 0.56 16.56 -3.39
C THR A 117 1.43 15.34 -3.67
N GLN A 118 2.00 15.23 -4.86
CA GLN A 118 2.92 14.13 -5.18
C GLN A 118 4.19 14.15 -4.32
N SER A 119 4.69 15.33 -4.00
CA SER A 119 5.90 15.46 -3.17
C SER A 119 5.64 15.32 -1.68
N ALA A 120 4.40 15.36 -1.28
CA ALA A 120 4.06 15.15 0.13
C ALA A 120 4.34 13.72 0.57
#